data_3daa89436ffd475108435ef8c6cc380a
#
_entry.id   3daa89436ffd475108435ef8c6cc380a
#
_cell.length_a   1.000
_cell.length_b   1.000
_cell.length_c   1.000
_cell.angle_alpha   90.00
_cell.angle_beta   90.00
_cell.angle_gamma   90.00
#
_symmetry.space_group_name_H-M   'P 1'
#
loop_
_entity.id
_entity.type
_entity.pdbx_description
1 polymer ?
#
loop_
_entity_poly.entity_id
_entity_poly.type
_entity_poly.pdbx_seq_one_letter_code
_entity_poly.pdbx_strand_id
1 'polypeptide(L)'
;MRKNLKPKAYIYPLPVLIVSSYDENGIPNAMNAAWGTVCDTAQVSICLSATHKTVKNILKTNAFTVAIADKQNLVGADYVGIVSGNKEPNKLEKTGWTIIKSEFVNAPIIQNFPLVLECKLISYNTETEICIGEVVNVSVEEGILNSNGNIDLTKFNPLCYDCDTHGYYVLGERVGNAFSDGKKIK
;
A
#
# COMPACT_ATOMS: atom_id res chain seq x y z
N MET A 1 -25.22 4.36 25.49
CA MET A 1 -24.69 5.70 25.86
C MET A 1 -23.59 6.06 24.83
N ARG A 2 -23.57 7.28 24.29
CA ARG A 2 -22.50 7.78 23.39
C ARG A 2 -21.57 8.73 24.14
N LYS A 3 -20.26 8.72 23.77
CA LYS A 3 -19.26 9.65 24.29
C LYS A 3 -18.69 10.47 23.13
N ASN A 4 -18.56 11.77 23.28
CA ASN A 4 -17.94 12.64 22.29
C ASN A 4 -16.41 12.59 22.43
N LEU A 5 -15.71 12.43 21.30
CA LEU A 5 -14.26 12.50 21.21
C LEU A 5 -13.86 13.79 20.51
N LYS A 6 -12.58 14.17 20.62
CA LYS A 6 -12.04 15.28 19.83
C LYS A 6 -12.11 14.95 18.32
N PRO A 7 -12.28 15.95 17.45
CA PRO A 7 -12.27 15.74 16.00
C PRO A 7 -10.97 15.04 15.55
N LYS A 8 -11.10 13.87 14.93
CA LYS A 8 -10.04 13.09 14.30
C LYS A 8 -10.67 12.19 13.24
N ALA A 9 -9.99 11.96 12.13
CA ALA A 9 -10.48 11.08 11.09
C ALA A 9 -10.30 9.60 11.51
N TYR A 10 -11.35 9.02 12.09
CA TYR A 10 -11.43 7.61 12.44
C TYR A 10 -12.13 6.84 11.31
N ILE A 11 -11.36 6.30 10.40
CA ILE A 11 -11.85 5.42 9.33
C ILE A 11 -11.13 4.08 9.47
N TYR A 12 -11.88 3.00 9.63
CA TYR A 12 -11.35 1.64 9.76
C TYR A 12 -12.00 0.69 8.75
N PRO A 13 -11.26 -0.29 8.23
CA PRO A 13 -9.82 -0.51 8.41
C PRO A 13 -8.99 0.44 7.52
N LEU A 14 -7.82 0.90 8.02
CA LEU A 14 -6.82 1.57 7.18
C LEU A 14 -5.83 0.53 6.65
N PRO A 15 -5.53 0.50 5.35
CA PRO A 15 -4.54 -0.41 4.80
C PRO A 15 -3.13 -0.05 5.27
N VAL A 16 -2.20 -1.00 5.17
CA VAL A 16 -0.77 -0.72 5.23
C VAL A 16 -0.19 -0.93 3.84
N LEU A 17 0.10 0.16 3.17
CA LEU A 17 0.59 0.20 1.80
C LEU A 17 2.10 0.42 1.79
N ILE A 18 2.84 -0.34 0.98
CA ILE A 18 4.27 -0.11 0.73
C ILE A 18 4.41 0.51 -0.66
N VAL A 19 4.67 1.80 -0.68
CA VAL A 19 4.83 2.57 -1.92
C VAL A 19 6.31 2.60 -2.29
N SER A 20 6.65 2.09 -3.48
CA SER A 20 8.04 1.96 -3.94
C SER A 20 8.29 2.67 -5.25
N SER A 21 9.48 3.24 -5.41
CA SER A 21 9.89 3.98 -6.60
C SER A 21 11.41 3.94 -6.78
N TYR A 22 11.89 4.06 -8.01
CA TYR A 22 13.30 4.32 -8.29
C TYR A 22 13.61 5.81 -8.21
N ASP A 23 14.81 6.15 -7.78
CA ASP A 23 15.34 7.49 -7.99
C ASP A 23 15.94 7.63 -9.40
N GLU A 24 16.49 8.82 -9.71
CA GLU A 24 17.09 9.14 -11.01
C GLU A 24 18.31 8.26 -11.37
N ASN A 25 18.94 7.62 -10.39
CA ASN A 25 20.08 6.73 -10.56
C ASN A 25 19.65 5.24 -10.57
N GLY A 26 18.34 4.96 -10.52
CA GLY A 26 17.82 3.60 -10.44
C GLY A 26 17.93 2.96 -9.05
N ILE A 27 18.20 3.75 -8.00
CA ILE A 27 18.23 3.24 -6.62
C ILE A 27 16.80 3.09 -6.10
N PRO A 28 16.41 1.89 -5.65
CA PRO A 28 15.06 1.65 -5.16
C PRO A 28 14.86 2.27 -3.77
N ASN A 29 13.69 2.83 -3.55
CA ASN A 29 13.25 3.30 -2.25
C ASN A 29 11.80 2.89 -2.01
N ALA A 30 11.44 2.64 -0.76
CA ALA A 30 10.07 2.38 -0.34
C ALA A 30 9.73 3.14 0.94
N MET A 31 8.44 3.39 1.13
CA MET A 31 7.87 3.91 2.38
C MET A 31 6.55 3.21 2.66
N ASN A 32 6.10 3.19 3.92
CA ASN A 32 4.72 2.82 4.19
C ASN A 32 3.78 4.02 4.13
N ALA A 33 2.51 3.75 3.84
CA ALA A 33 1.41 4.71 3.89
C ALA A 33 0.14 3.99 4.34
N ALA A 34 -0.72 4.69 5.10
CA ALA A 34 -1.99 4.15 5.54
C ALA A 34 -3.19 4.92 4.95
N TRP A 35 -2.98 6.13 4.47
CA TRP A 35 -4.05 6.95 3.91
C TRP A 35 -4.13 6.78 2.40
N GLY A 36 -4.68 5.63 1.98
CA GLY A 36 -4.85 5.28 0.59
C GLY A 36 -6.12 4.46 0.36
N THR A 37 -6.70 4.61 -0.82
CA THR A 37 -7.92 3.92 -1.22
C THR A 37 -8.03 3.79 -2.73
N VAL A 38 -8.99 2.97 -3.19
CA VAL A 38 -9.45 2.94 -4.58
C VAL A 38 -10.26 4.21 -4.86
N CYS A 39 -9.97 4.93 -5.92
CA CYS A 39 -10.71 6.13 -6.33
C CYS A 39 -11.42 5.99 -7.68
N ASP A 40 -11.08 4.96 -8.45
CA ASP A 40 -11.79 4.53 -9.67
C ASP A 40 -11.47 3.04 -9.92
N THR A 41 -12.08 2.43 -10.94
CA THR A 41 -11.96 0.99 -11.27
C THR A 41 -10.51 0.52 -11.38
N ALA A 42 -9.60 1.34 -11.91
CA ALA A 42 -8.18 1.06 -12.04
C ALA A 42 -7.32 2.21 -11.52
N GLN A 43 -7.77 2.92 -10.49
CA GLN A 43 -7.01 4.04 -9.92
C GLN A 43 -6.95 3.95 -8.40
N VAL A 44 -5.80 4.37 -7.87
CA VAL A 44 -5.56 4.50 -6.44
C VAL A 44 -5.24 5.94 -6.09
N SER A 45 -5.76 6.38 -4.94
CA SER A 45 -5.46 7.68 -4.33
C SER A 45 -4.73 7.45 -3.01
N ILE A 46 -3.57 8.09 -2.83
CA ILE A 46 -2.75 7.94 -1.62
C ILE A 46 -2.29 9.32 -1.18
N CYS A 47 -2.49 9.66 0.09
CA CYS A 47 -1.94 10.89 0.68
C CYS A 47 -0.47 10.65 1.06
N LEU A 48 0.44 11.36 0.40
CA LEU A 48 1.89 11.21 0.55
C LEU A 48 2.55 12.59 0.67
N SER A 49 3.23 12.87 1.78
CA SER A 49 3.88 14.17 1.95
C SER A 49 4.97 14.44 0.91
N ALA A 50 4.95 15.64 0.33
CA ALA A 50 5.89 16.12 -0.68
C ALA A 50 7.36 16.04 -0.21
N THR A 51 7.62 16.01 1.09
CA THR A 51 8.96 15.93 1.66
C THR A 51 9.60 14.55 1.55
N HIS A 52 8.80 13.49 1.33
CA HIS A 52 9.29 12.12 1.26
C HIS A 52 10.14 11.87 0.01
N LYS A 53 11.22 11.09 0.16
CA LYS A 53 12.08 10.66 -0.97
C LYS A 53 11.26 9.95 -2.05
N THR A 54 10.30 9.10 -1.64
CA THR A 54 9.43 8.35 -2.55
C THR A 54 8.62 9.29 -3.45
N VAL A 55 8.03 10.37 -2.91
CA VAL A 55 7.27 11.35 -3.71
C VAL A 55 8.17 12.06 -4.71
N LYS A 56 9.37 12.50 -4.28
CA LYS A 56 10.37 13.12 -5.18
C LYS A 56 10.73 12.19 -6.33
N ASN A 57 10.86 10.90 -6.05
CA ASN A 57 11.15 9.88 -7.04
C ASN A 57 9.97 9.70 -8.01
N ILE A 58 8.75 9.54 -7.50
CA ILE A 58 7.52 9.37 -8.30
C ILE A 58 7.34 10.53 -9.27
N LEU A 59 7.56 11.76 -8.82
CA LEU A 59 7.45 12.96 -9.65
C LEU A 59 8.50 13.02 -10.77
N LYS A 60 9.64 12.37 -10.60
CA LYS A 60 10.70 12.27 -11.63
C LYS A 60 10.47 11.11 -12.60
N THR A 61 10.07 9.96 -12.09
CA THR A 61 9.94 8.72 -12.89
C THR A 61 8.55 8.52 -13.48
N ASN A 62 7.54 9.25 -12.97
CA ASN A 62 6.10 9.08 -13.27
C ASN A 62 5.60 7.66 -13.04
N ALA A 63 6.25 6.90 -12.16
CA ALA A 63 5.93 5.50 -11.91
C ALA A 63 6.20 5.11 -10.45
N PHE A 64 5.40 4.17 -9.94
CA PHE A 64 5.55 3.59 -8.61
C PHE A 64 4.85 2.24 -8.52
N THR A 65 5.16 1.49 -7.48
CA THR A 65 4.40 0.31 -7.11
C THR A 65 3.77 0.49 -5.74
N VAL A 66 2.66 -0.21 -5.51
CA VAL A 66 1.96 -0.26 -4.23
C VAL A 66 1.79 -1.72 -3.85
N ALA A 67 2.61 -2.19 -2.91
CA ALA A 67 2.41 -3.51 -2.32
C ALA A 67 1.48 -3.39 -1.10
N ILE A 68 0.68 -4.43 -0.88
CA ILE A 68 -0.14 -4.54 0.32
C ILE A 68 0.66 -5.29 1.37
N ALA A 69 0.97 -4.65 2.48
CA ALA A 69 1.74 -5.28 3.54
C ALA A 69 0.97 -6.40 4.22
N ASP A 70 1.66 -7.47 4.56
CA ASP A 70 1.12 -8.64 5.23
C ASP A 70 1.77 -8.87 6.61
N LYS A 71 1.20 -9.80 7.36
CA LYS A 71 1.66 -10.16 8.70
C LYS A 71 3.12 -10.65 8.70
N GLN A 72 3.58 -11.35 7.64
CA GLN A 72 4.91 -11.96 7.60
C GLN A 72 6.00 -10.89 7.47
N ASN A 73 5.70 -9.81 6.75
CA ASN A 73 6.64 -8.73 6.45
C ASN A 73 6.47 -7.49 7.34
N LEU A 74 5.70 -7.60 8.45
CA LEU A 74 5.37 -6.49 9.36
C LEU A 74 6.59 -5.65 9.76
N VAL A 75 7.66 -6.28 10.22
CA VAL A 75 8.84 -5.58 10.75
C VAL A 75 9.51 -4.71 9.67
N GLY A 76 9.67 -5.26 8.47
CA GLY A 76 10.22 -4.51 7.34
C GLY A 76 9.26 -3.39 6.87
N ALA A 77 7.95 -3.66 6.87
CA ALA A 77 6.92 -2.69 6.51
C ALA A 77 6.92 -1.48 7.46
N ASP A 78 7.07 -1.70 8.76
CA ASP A 78 7.19 -0.63 9.75
C ASP A 78 8.53 0.10 9.60
N TYR A 79 9.64 -0.65 9.45
CA TYR A 79 10.99 -0.08 9.28
C TYR A 79 11.06 0.93 8.12
N VAL A 80 10.51 0.62 6.95
CA VAL A 80 10.56 1.54 5.81
C VAL A 80 9.71 2.79 6.00
N GLY A 81 8.79 2.78 6.96
CA GLY A 81 8.00 3.95 7.39
C GLY A 81 8.76 4.86 8.33
N ILE A 82 9.50 4.30 9.30
CA ILE A 82 10.22 5.11 10.31
C ILE A 82 11.58 5.61 9.81
N VAL A 83 12.21 4.95 8.84
CA VAL A 83 13.50 5.34 8.29
C VAL A 83 13.32 6.13 7.00
N SER A 84 13.78 7.38 6.99
CA SER A 84 13.69 8.25 5.81
C SER A 84 14.75 7.90 4.76
N GLY A 85 14.32 7.65 3.52
CA GLY A 85 15.23 7.48 2.38
C GLY A 85 16.04 8.74 1.99
N ASN A 86 15.68 9.92 2.52
CA ASN A 86 16.52 11.12 2.39
C ASN A 86 17.77 11.08 3.28
N LYS A 87 17.72 10.31 4.39
CA LYS A 87 18.84 10.16 5.34
C LYS A 87 19.60 8.85 5.13
N GLU A 88 18.89 7.79 4.75
CA GLU A 88 19.42 6.44 4.54
C GLU A 88 19.00 5.96 3.13
N PRO A 89 19.77 6.32 2.09
CA PRO A 89 19.44 5.97 0.69
C PRO A 89 19.29 4.46 0.47
N ASN A 90 20.15 3.67 1.11
CA ASN A 90 20.20 2.20 0.95
C ASN A 90 19.38 1.45 2.01
N LYS A 91 18.37 2.10 2.62
CA LYS A 91 17.60 1.49 3.71
C LYS A 91 16.97 0.14 3.34
N LEU A 92 16.65 -0.10 2.06
CA LEU A 92 16.06 -1.36 1.63
C LEU A 92 17.00 -2.55 1.75
N GLU A 93 18.31 -2.36 1.67
CA GLU A 93 19.29 -3.44 1.88
C GLU A 93 19.17 -4.07 3.27
N LYS A 94 18.80 -3.25 4.27
CA LYS A 94 18.63 -3.70 5.67
C LYS A 94 17.36 -4.52 5.91
N THR A 95 16.42 -4.50 4.98
CA THR A 95 15.19 -5.29 5.09
C THR A 95 15.39 -6.75 4.71
N GLY A 96 16.43 -7.07 3.96
CA GLY A 96 16.62 -8.40 3.37
C GLY A 96 15.63 -8.74 2.26
N TRP A 97 14.86 -7.76 1.79
CA TRP A 97 13.87 -7.97 0.73
C TRP A 97 14.51 -8.13 -0.64
N THR A 98 13.92 -8.99 -1.45
CA THR A 98 14.30 -9.15 -2.85
C THR A 98 13.57 -8.13 -3.70
N ILE A 99 14.35 -7.34 -4.45
CA ILE A 99 13.83 -6.27 -5.28
C ILE A 99 14.10 -6.59 -6.75
N ILE A 100 13.05 -6.57 -7.56
CA ILE A 100 13.14 -6.73 -9.00
C ILE A 100 12.56 -5.50 -9.71
N LYS A 101 12.89 -5.34 -10.98
CA LYS A 101 12.31 -4.27 -11.81
C LYS A 101 10.95 -4.73 -12.36
N SER A 102 9.94 -3.86 -12.31
CA SER A 102 8.68 -4.07 -13.03
C SER A 102 8.91 -4.11 -14.54
N GLU A 103 8.17 -4.97 -15.23
CA GLU A 103 8.11 -5.02 -16.70
C GLU A 103 7.13 -3.99 -17.27
N PHE A 104 6.18 -3.50 -16.47
CA PHE A 104 5.09 -2.62 -16.90
C PHE A 104 5.34 -1.15 -16.62
N VAL A 105 6.13 -0.83 -15.58
CA VAL A 105 6.42 0.54 -15.17
C VAL A 105 7.87 0.69 -14.74
N ASN A 106 8.42 1.90 -14.77
CA ASN A 106 9.77 2.16 -14.27
C ASN A 106 9.79 2.29 -12.74
N ALA A 107 9.45 1.19 -12.05
CA ALA A 107 9.43 1.13 -10.60
C ALA A 107 9.87 -0.25 -10.08
N PRO A 108 10.34 -0.34 -8.81
CA PRO A 108 10.75 -1.60 -8.21
C PRO A 108 9.54 -2.39 -7.70
N ILE A 109 9.58 -3.72 -7.82
CA ILE A 109 8.70 -4.66 -7.14
C ILE A 109 9.47 -5.28 -5.98
N ILE A 110 8.88 -5.26 -4.78
CA ILE A 110 9.40 -5.98 -3.62
C ILE A 110 8.71 -7.35 -3.59
N GLN A 111 9.44 -8.40 -3.98
CA GLN A 111 8.91 -9.76 -4.14
C GLN A 111 8.40 -10.39 -2.85
N ASN A 112 8.80 -9.88 -1.71
CA ASN A 112 8.36 -10.37 -0.41
C ASN A 112 6.87 -10.12 -0.13
N PHE A 113 6.23 -9.21 -0.88
CA PHE A 113 4.80 -8.95 -0.75
C PHE A 113 4.03 -9.66 -1.86
N PRO A 114 3.03 -10.48 -1.50
CA PRO A 114 2.36 -11.35 -2.47
C PRO A 114 1.35 -10.63 -3.39
N LEU A 115 1.07 -9.34 -3.15
CA LEU A 115 0.17 -8.53 -3.96
C LEU A 115 0.77 -7.14 -4.17
N VAL A 116 1.02 -6.80 -5.44
CA VAL A 116 1.62 -5.53 -5.85
C VAL A 116 0.85 -4.92 -7.01
N LEU A 117 0.45 -3.67 -6.86
CA LEU A 117 -0.11 -2.84 -7.92
C LEU A 117 1.02 -2.07 -8.60
N GLU A 118 1.09 -2.09 -9.91
CA GLU A 118 2.08 -1.39 -10.72
C GLU A 118 1.43 -0.17 -11.36
N CYS A 119 1.89 1.03 -10.99
CA CYS A 119 1.16 2.26 -11.22
C CYS A 119 1.96 3.28 -12.05
N LYS A 120 1.25 3.99 -12.95
CA LYS A 120 1.69 5.24 -13.54
C LYS A 120 1.11 6.41 -12.79
N LEU A 121 1.89 7.46 -12.58
CA LEU A 121 1.40 8.68 -11.96
C LEU A 121 0.41 9.39 -12.91
N ILE A 122 -0.80 9.65 -12.42
CA ILE A 122 -1.78 10.52 -13.10
C ILE A 122 -1.58 11.96 -12.64
N SER A 123 -1.54 12.18 -11.32
CA SER A 123 -1.38 13.51 -10.75
C SER A 123 -0.84 13.46 -9.32
N TYR A 124 -0.18 14.53 -8.92
CA TYR A 124 0.17 14.80 -7.54
C TYR A 124 -0.19 16.26 -7.22
N ASN A 125 -1.06 16.45 -6.25
CA ASN A 125 -1.42 17.78 -5.79
C ASN A 125 -0.56 18.17 -4.58
N THR A 126 0.22 19.23 -4.71
CA THR A 126 1.17 19.68 -3.68
C THR A 126 0.51 20.33 -2.46
N GLU A 127 -0.73 20.83 -2.59
CA GLU A 127 -1.46 21.46 -1.50
C GLU A 127 -2.16 20.42 -0.63
N THR A 128 -2.78 19.41 -1.26
CA THR A 128 -3.51 18.33 -0.56
C THR A 128 -2.64 17.11 -0.29
N GLU A 129 -1.44 17.05 -0.89
CA GLU A 129 -0.51 15.91 -0.84
C GLU A 129 -1.12 14.59 -1.37
N ILE A 130 -2.13 14.70 -2.25
CA ILE A 130 -2.80 13.54 -2.85
C ILE A 130 -2.08 13.14 -4.14
N CYS A 131 -1.62 11.89 -4.16
CA CYS A 131 -1.06 11.19 -5.31
C CYS A 131 -2.15 10.29 -5.92
N ILE A 132 -2.43 10.43 -7.20
CA ILE A 132 -3.33 9.56 -7.96
C ILE A 132 -2.50 8.76 -8.96
N GLY A 133 -2.65 7.44 -8.93
CA GLY A 133 -1.99 6.51 -9.85
C GLY A 133 -2.98 5.65 -10.62
N GLU A 134 -2.71 5.46 -11.91
CA GLU A 134 -3.37 4.45 -12.74
C GLU A 134 -2.70 3.09 -12.51
N VAL A 135 -3.47 2.09 -12.12
CA VAL A 135 -3.02 0.71 -11.99
C VAL A 135 -2.98 0.09 -13.39
N VAL A 136 -1.79 -0.12 -13.93
CA VAL A 136 -1.58 -0.68 -15.28
C VAL A 136 -1.33 -2.18 -15.26
N ASN A 137 -0.94 -2.72 -14.11
CA ASN A 137 -0.81 -4.16 -13.88
C ASN A 137 -0.97 -4.49 -12.40
N VAL A 138 -1.40 -5.71 -12.11
CA VAL A 138 -1.45 -6.29 -10.76
C VAL A 138 -0.64 -7.58 -10.76
N SER A 139 0.46 -7.59 -10.02
CA SER A 139 1.28 -8.77 -9.79
C SER A 139 0.83 -9.47 -8.51
N VAL A 140 0.57 -10.78 -8.58
CA VAL A 140 0.07 -11.56 -7.46
C VAL A 140 0.76 -12.93 -7.40
N GLU A 141 1.13 -13.37 -6.21
CA GLU A 141 1.62 -14.73 -5.99
C GLU A 141 0.47 -15.74 -6.06
N GLU A 142 0.65 -16.82 -6.81
CA GLU A 142 -0.36 -17.89 -6.94
C GLU A 142 -0.77 -18.48 -5.58
N GLY A 143 0.15 -18.49 -4.62
CA GLY A 143 -0.08 -19.00 -3.26
C GLY A 143 -1.22 -18.34 -2.50
N ILE A 144 -1.54 -17.08 -2.81
CA ILE A 144 -2.66 -16.35 -2.18
C ILE A 144 -3.96 -16.44 -2.97
N LEU A 145 -3.98 -17.17 -4.10
CA LEU A 145 -5.20 -17.38 -4.86
C LEU A 145 -5.98 -18.60 -4.36
N ASN A 146 -7.30 -18.52 -4.47
CA ASN A 146 -8.18 -19.66 -4.30
C ASN A 146 -8.31 -20.46 -5.61
N SER A 147 -9.04 -21.59 -5.59
CA SER A 147 -9.26 -22.46 -6.74
C SER A 147 -9.93 -21.78 -7.94
N ASN A 148 -10.58 -20.63 -7.75
CA ASN A 148 -11.23 -19.85 -8.80
C ASN A 148 -10.33 -18.70 -9.32
N GLY A 149 -9.08 -18.61 -8.87
CA GLY A 149 -8.16 -17.54 -9.26
C GLY A 149 -8.40 -16.19 -8.57
N ASN A 150 -9.23 -16.15 -7.53
CA ASN A 150 -9.46 -14.94 -6.75
C ASN A 150 -8.51 -14.86 -5.54
N ILE A 151 -8.14 -13.65 -5.13
CA ILE A 151 -7.34 -13.41 -3.93
C ILE A 151 -8.09 -13.93 -2.70
N ASP A 152 -7.42 -14.77 -1.92
CA ASP A 152 -7.92 -15.34 -0.67
C ASP A 152 -7.29 -14.59 0.51
N LEU A 153 -8.07 -13.73 1.15
CA LEU A 153 -7.62 -12.90 2.27
C LEU A 153 -7.18 -13.74 3.49
N THR A 154 -7.64 -14.99 3.61
CA THR A 154 -7.20 -15.89 4.70
C THR A 154 -5.80 -16.42 4.50
N LYS A 155 -5.35 -16.54 3.24
CA LYS A 155 -3.98 -16.92 2.89
C LYS A 155 -3.02 -15.74 2.92
N PHE A 156 -3.53 -14.54 2.61
CA PHE A 156 -2.75 -13.33 2.47
C PHE A 156 -2.48 -12.64 3.81
N ASN A 157 -3.46 -12.58 4.73
CA ASN A 157 -3.36 -11.89 6.02
C ASN A 157 -2.88 -10.42 5.90
N PRO A 158 -3.55 -9.56 5.09
CA PRO A 158 -3.13 -8.18 4.92
C PRO A 158 -3.23 -7.41 6.24
N LEU A 159 -2.28 -6.48 6.43
CA LEU A 159 -2.25 -5.63 7.62
C LEU A 159 -3.23 -4.47 7.52
N CYS A 160 -3.84 -4.15 8.65
CA CYS A 160 -4.57 -2.92 8.89
C CYS A 160 -3.87 -2.10 9.98
N TYR A 161 -3.88 -0.78 9.82
CA TYR A 161 -3.30 0.15 10.77
C TYR A 161 -4.40 0.80 11.61
N ASP A 162 -4.19 0.85 12.93
CA ASP A 162 -5.00 1.62 13.86
C ASP A 162 -4.32 2.97 14.15
N CYS A 163 -4.92 4.04 13.65
CA CYS A 163 -4.40 5.39 13.82
C CYS A 163 -4.59 5.97 15.24
N ASP A 164 -5.28 5.27 16.12
CA ASP A 164 -5.51 5.73 17.51
C ASP A 164 -4.46 5.17 18.46
N THR A 165 -4.21 3.87 18.41
CA THR A 165 -3.26 3.18 19.30
C THR A 165 -1.92 2.87 18.62
N HIS A 166 -1.79 3.19 17.32
CA HIS A 166 -0.62 2.85 16.49
C HIS A 166 -0.37 1.34 16.38
N GLY A 167 -1.46 0.54 16.49
CA GLY A 167 -1.41 -0.90 16.38
C GLY A 167 -1.54 -1.40 14.93
N TYR A 168 -0.98 -2.58 14.67
CA TYR A 168 -1.21 -3.32 13.43
C TYR A 168 -2.11 -4.52 13.72
N TYR A 169 -3.10 -4.74 12.84
CA TYR A 169 -4.06 -5.83 12.93
C TYR A 169 -4.12 -6.56 11.59
N VAL A 170 -4.61 -7.80 11.60
CA VAL A 170 -5.03 -8.51 10.38
C VAL A 170 -6.55 -8.46 10.27
N LEU A 171 -7.08 -8.62 9.05
CA LEU A 171 -8.51 -8.78 8.84
C LEU A 171 -9.00 -10.04 9.56
N GLY A 172 -10.18 -9.96 10.16
CA GLY A 172 -10.86 -11.09 10.78
C GLY A 172 -11.47 -12.06 9.76
N GLU A 173 -12.32 -12.96 10.25
CA GLU A 173 -13.05 -13.91 9.43
C GLU A 173 -14.05 -13.22 8.49
N ARG A 174 -14.40 -13.92 7.40
CA ARG A 174 -15.49 -13.49 6.52
C ARG A 174 -16.84 -13.69 7.23
N VAL A 175 -17.58 -12.61 7.42
CA VAL A 175 -18.84 -12.60 8.18
C VAL A 175 -20.10 -12.51 7.31
N GLY A 176 -19.95 -12.35 5.98
CA GLY A 176 -21.11 -12.22 5.10
C GLY A 176 -20.79 -12.04 3.63
N ASN A 177 -21.84 -11.86 2.83
CA ASN A 177 -21.77 -11.68 1.38
C ASN A 177 -22.40 -10.35 0.97
N ALA A 178 -21.58 -9.45 0.41
CA ALA A 178 -22.09 -8.21 -0.17
C ALA A 178 -23.11 -8.51 -1.29
N PHE A 179 -24.06 -7.60 -1.51
CA PHE A 179 -25.13 -7.68 -2.50
C PHE A 179 -26.11 -8.88 -2.32
N SER A 180 -25.92 -9.68 -1.28
CA SER A 180 -26.74 -10.86 -0.99
C SER A 180 -27.41 -10.76 0.39
N ASP A 181 -26.65 -10.52 1.45
CA ASP A 181 -27.17 -10.57 2.81
C ASP A 181 -28.23 -9.49 3.09
N GLY A 182 -28.10 -8.30 2.47
CA GLY A 182 -29.11 -7.24 2.58
C GLY A 182 -30.50 -7.61 2.04
N LYS A 183 -30.59 -8.63 1.16
CA LYS A 183 -31.89 -9.12 0.63
C LYS A 183 -32.74 -9.82 1.68
N LYS A 184 -32.19 -10.13 2.86
CA LYS A 184 -32.93 -10.72 4.00
C LYS A 184 -33.84 -9.71 4.70
N ILE A 185 -33.62 -8.42 4.50
CA ILE A 185 -34.52 -7.34 4.99
C ILE A 185 -35.70 -7.28 4.02
N LYS A 186 -36.89 -7.60 4.55
CA LYS A 186 -38.18 -7.58 3.83
C LYS A 186 -38.84 -6.22 4.03
#